data_baaa405ad16c1e3d2c9b5b4730c7a2f4
#
_entry.id   baaa405ad16c1e3d2c9b5b4730c7a2f4
#
_cell.length_a   1.000
_cell.length_b   1.000
_cell.length_c   1.000
_cell.angle_alpha   90.00
_cell.angle_beta   90.00
_cell.angle_gamma   90.00
#
_symmetry.space_group_name_H-M   'P 1'
#
loop_
_entity.id
_entity.type
_entity.pdbx_description
1 polymer ?
#
loop_
_entity_poly.entity_id
_entity_poly.type
_entity_poly.pdbx_seq_one_letter_code
_entity_poly.pdbx_strand_id
1 'polypeptide(L)'
;MQTREQKLKLLNKTIETLWHGVSDTKEGDYPKIINLYKEVLKLNPKDKDAWENMIWLMWSMAINKKDTAWLFEAEKFAKMYLSINPNGYRAFEYVGQFYRIMMVDERLAIRYYESALRWKDAPETTFHSLTSLYLKRGDKIRAIGNCRFNLKRFPNDPYAKSKLKELTK
;
A
#
# COMPACT_ATOMS: atom_id res chain seq x y z
N MET A 1 -22.44 15.05 -25.03
CA MET A 1 -21.58 15.07 -23.82
C MET A 1 -21.25 13.65 -23.40
N GLN A 2 -19.98 13.33 -23.12
CA GLN A 2 -19.60 12.02 -22.60
C GLN A 2 -20.10 11.83 -21.16
N THR A 3 -20.64 10.64 -20.86
CA THR A 3 -21.02 10.29 -19.49
C THR A 3 -19.77 10.12 -18.62
N ARG A 4 -19.95 10.17 -17.29
CA ARG A 4 -18.87 9.89 -16.31
C ARG A 4 -18.21 8.52 -16.57
N GLU A 5 -19.01 7.50 -16.84
CA GLU A 5 -18.55 6.13 -17.12
C GLU A 5 -17.72 6.06 -18.41
N GLN A 6 -18.17 6.70 -19.49
CA GLN A 6 -17.42 6.78 -20.74
C GLN A 6 -16.06 7.47 -20.55
N LYS A 7 -16.01 8.55 -19.74
CA LYS A 7 -14.75 9.22 -19.40
C LYS A 7 -13.81 8.32 -18.62
N LEU A 8 -14.31 7.62 -17.60
CA LEU A 8 -13.50 6.68 -16.81
C LEU A 8 -12.93 5.57 -17.69
N LYS A 9 -13.74 4.96 -18.54
CA LYS A 9 -13.30 3.92 -19.49
C LYS A 9 -12.19 4.42 -20.42
N LEU A 10 -12.32 5.64 -20.94
CA LEU A 10 -11.31 6.24 -21.80
C LEU A 10 -10.01 6.51 -21.05
N LEU A 11 -10.07 7.06 -19.84
CA LEU A 11 -8.90 7.33 -18.99
C LEU A 11 -8.15 6.04 -18.67
N ASN A 12 -8.85 4.99 -18.22
CA ASN A 12 -8.24 3.71 -17.87
C ASN A 12 -7.60 3.05 -19.10
N LYS A 13 -8.26 3.08 -20.26
CA LYS A 13 -7.66 2.59 -21.50
C LYS A 13 -6.40 3.36 -21.89
N THR A 14 -6.40 4.68 -21.71
CA THR A 14 -5.22 5.52 -22.01
C THR A 14 -4.06 5.20 -21.04
N ILE A 15 -4.37 5.03 -19.75
CA ILE A 15 -3.38 4.61 -18.74
C ILE A 15 -2.78 3.26 -19.13
N GLU A 16 -3.61 2.26 -19.44
CA GLU A 16 -3.18 0.92 -19.84
C GLU A 16 -2.29 0.97 -21.08
N THR A 17 -2.67 1.75 -22.09
CA THR A 17 -1.86 1.92 -23.30
C THR A 17 -0.50 2.53 -23.01
N LEU A 18 -0.44 3.55 -22.15
CA LEU A 18 0.81 4.19 -21.77
C LEU A 18 1.68 3.29 -20.89
N TRP A 19 1.04 2.44 -20.07
CA TRP A 19 1.75 1.50 -19.18
C TRP A 19 2.39 0.35 -19.98
N HIS A 20 1.68 -0.22 -20.97
CA HIS A 20 2.16 -1.31 -21.81
C HIS A 20 2.87 -0.85 -23.09
N GLY A 21 2.67 0.38 -23.53
CA GLY A 21 3.32 0.96 -24.72
C GLY A 21 4.75 1.40 -24.48
N VAL A 22 5.24 1.25 -23.25
CA VAL A 22 6.64 1.44 -22.92
C VAL A 22 7.38 0.16 -23.28
N SER A 23 8.06 0.18 -24.44
CA SER A 23 9.05 -0.87 -24.73
C SER A 23 10.10 -0.88 -23.61
N ASP A 24 10.62 -2.05 -23.26
CA ASP A 24 11.57 -2.32 -22.17
C ASP A 24 12.82 -1.40 -22.09
N THR A 25 12.93 -0.42 -22.97
CA THR A 25 14.09 0.47 -23.12
C THR A 25 13.79 1.96 -22.99
N LYS A 26 12.51 2.38 -22.83
CA LYS A 26 12.16 3.79 -22.62
C LYS A 26 11.38 3.96 -21.33
N GLU A 27 11.85 4.85 -20.45
CA GLU A 27 11.08 5.31 -19.27
C GLU A 27 9.67 5.71 -19.71
N GLY A 28 8.64 5.10 -19.10
CA GLY A 28 7.27 5.49 -19.30
C GLY A 28 7.06 6.96 -18.95
N ASP A 29 6.08 7.59 -19.59
CA ASP A 29 5.67 8.96 -19.24
C ASP A 29 4.91 8.95 -17.91
N TYR A 30 5.63 8.60 -16.82
CA TYR A 30 5.07 8.49 -15.47
C TYR A 30 4.36 9.77 -15.02
N PRO A 31 4.88 11.00 -15.27
CA PRO A 31 4.15 12.22 -14.97
C PRO A 31 2.78 12.30 -15.64
N LYS A 32 2.69 11.86 -16.90
CA LYS A 32 1.42 11.83 -17.63
C LYS A 32 0.45 10.80 -17.05
N ILE A 33 0.94 9.59 -16.72
CA ILE A 33 0.14 8.55 -16.10
C ILE A 33 -0.37 9.01 -14.71
N ILE A 34 0.49 9.63 -13.90
CA ILE A 34 0.11 10.22 -12.60
C ILE A 34 -1.03 11.23 -12.78
N ASN A 35 -0.93 12.12 -13.77
CA ASN A 35 -1.99 13.10 -14.03
C ASN A 35 -3.29 12.44 -14.49
N LEU A 36 -3.24 11.36 -15.29
CA LEU A 36 -4.42 10.60 -15.66
C LEU A 36 -5.07 9.93 -14.45
N TYR A 37 -4.29 9.36 -13.52
CA TYR A 37 -4.84 8.86 -12.26
C TYR A 37 -5.49 9.95 -11.42
N LYS A 38 -4.92 11.16 -11.37
CA LYS A 38 -5.57 12.30 -10.70
C LYS A 38 -6.95 12.60 -11.31
N GLU A 39 -7.09 12.51 -12.64
CA GLU A 39 -8.40 12.69 -13.32
C GLU A 39 -9.35 11.52 -13.02
N VAL A 40 -8.88 10.27 -12.99
CA VAL A 40 -9.68 9.12 -12.54
C VAL A 40 -10.21 9.36 -11.13
N LEU A 41 -9.36 9.80 -10.20
CA LEU A 41 -9.73 10.02 -8.81
C LEU A 41 -10.68 11.21 -8.61
N LYS A 42 -10.66 12.24 -9.48
CA LYS A 42 -11.70 13.27 -9.50
C LYS A 42 -13.07 12.70 -9.85
N LEU A 43 -13.12 11.73 -10.76
CA LEU A 43 -14.36 11.08 -11.18
C LEU A 43 -14.76 9.94 -10.23
N ASN A 44 -13.81 9.19 -9.68
CA ASN A 44 -14.04 8.09 -8.75
C ASN A 44 -13.08 8.16 -7.55
N PRO A 45 -13.36 9.00 -6.54
CA PRO A 45 -12.48 9.17 -5.38
C PRO A 45 -12.26 7.90 -4.55
N LYS A 46 -13.13 6.90 -4.68
CA LYS A 46 -13.05 5.63 -3.94
C LYS A 46 -12.30 4.52 -4.69
N ASP A 47 -11.73 4.81 -5.84
CA ASP A 47 -10.94 3.86 -6.62
C ASP A 47 -9.60 3.58 -5.93
N LYS A 48 -9.55 2.47 -5.19
CA LYS A 48 -8.39 2.09 -4.39
C LYS A 48 -7.18 1.76 -5.27
N ASP A 49 -7.40 1.10 -6.40
CA ASP A 49 -6.32 0.73 -7.33
C ASP A 49 -5.69 1.97 -7.96
N ALA A 50 -6.51 2.95 -8.34
CA ALA A 50 -6.01 4.22 -8.85
C ALA A 50 -5.16 4.99 -7.81
N TRP A 51 -5.57 5.00 -6.53
CA TRP A 51 -4.76 5.59 -5.45
C TRP A 51 -3.42 4.89 -5.31
N GLU A 52 -3.43 3.57 -5.19
CA GLU A 52 -2.23 2.77 -4.92
C GLU A 52 -1.23 2.86 -6.08
N ASN A 53 -1.69 2.73 -7.32
CA ASN A 53 -0.85 2.85 -8.51
C ASN A 53 -0.25 4.25 -8.65
N MET A 54 -1.03 5.30 -8.43
CA MET A 54 -0.55 6.68 -8.50
C MET A 54 0.54 6.96 -7.45
N ILE A 55 0.32 6.55 -6.20
CA ILE A 55 1.28 6.74 -5.11
C ILE A 55 2.57 5.97 -5.40
N TRP A 56 2.45 4.73 -5.91
CA TRP A 56 3.60 3.91 -6.30
C TRP A 56 4.43 4.57 -7.41
N LEU A 57 3.77 5.14 -8.43
CA LEU A 57 4.45 5.87 -9.50
C LEU A 57 5.19 7.10 -8.98
N MET A 58 4.58 7.88 -8.08
CA MET A 58 5.23 9.05 -7.46
C MET A 58 6.48 8.62 -6.68
N TRP A 59 6.42 7.52 -5.93
CA TRP A 59 7.58 6.97 -5.26
C TRP A 59 8.66 6.52 -6.25
N SER A 60 8.27 5.82 -7.33
CA SER A 60 9.20 5.40 -8.39
C SER A 60 9.89 6.60 -9.03
N MET A 61 9.17 7.70 -9.24
CA MET A 61 9.75 8.97 -9.73
C MET A 61 10.76 9.53 -8.74
N ALA A 62 10.47 9.49 -7.43
CA ALA A 62 11.40 9.97 -6.40
C ALA A 62 12.74 9.20 -6.46
N ILE A 63 12.68 7.88 -6.63
CA ILE A 63 13.88 7.03 -6.73
C ILE A 63 14.65 7.30 -8.03
N ASN A 64 13.95 7.25 -9.17
CA ASN A 64 14.60 7.34 -10.49
C ASN A 64 15.18 8.71 -10.76
N LYS A 65 14.51 9.78 -10.32
CA LYS A 65 14.99 11.16 -10.52
C LYS A 65 15.85 11.68 -9.36
N LYS A 66 15.97 10.89 -8.27
CA LYS A 66 16.62 11.34 -7.01
C LYS A 66 16.03 12.65 -6.48
N ASP A 67 14.71 12.80 -6.66
CA ASP A 67 13.97 14.01 -6.32
C ASP A 67 12.98 13.72 -5.18
N THR A 68 13.32 14.21 -3.99
CA THR A 68 12.52 14.01 -2.78
C THR A 68 11.15 14.71 -2.83
N ALA A 69 10.94 15.69 -3.71
CA ALA A 69 9.64 16.34 -3.86
C ALA A 69 8.55 15.33 -4.23
N TRP A 70 8.86 14.36 -5.09
CA TRP A 70 7.95 13.27 -5.44
C TRP A 70 7.61 12.36 -4.25
N LEU A 71 8.55 12.16 -3.33
CA LEU A 71 8.31 11.38 -2.12
C LEU A 71 7.34 12.07 -1.17
N PHE A 72 7.49 13.38 -0.96
CA PHE A 72 6.57 14.18 -0.16
C PHE A 72 5.17 14.25 -0.79
N GLU A 73 5.09 14.36 -2.11
CA GLU A 73 3.82 14.30 -2.84
C GLU A 73 3.16 12.93 -2.66
N ALA A 74 3.92 11.83 -2.79
CA ALA A 74 3.42 10.46 -2.54
C ALA A 74 2.88 10.30 -1.12
N GLU A 75 3.58 10.82 -0.10
CA GLU A 75 3.14 10.79 1.29
C GLU A 75 1.81 11.56 1.50
N LYS A 76 1.70 12.74 0.90
CA LYS A 76 0.47 13.54 0.93
C LYS A 76 -0.71 12.75 0.35
N PHE A 77 -0.53 12.12 -0.82
CA PHE A 77 -1.57 11.31 -1.46
C PHE A 77 -1.87 10.03 -0.68
N ALA A 78 -0.90 9.40 -0.03
CA ALA A 78 -1.13 8.25 0.85
C ALA A 78 -2.04 8.62 2.04
N LYS A 79 -1.81 9.78 2.66
CA LYS A 79 -2.69 10.30 3.72
C LYS A 79 -4.10 10.65 3.21
N MET A 80 -4.19 11.22 1.99
CA MET A 80 -5.49 11.50 1.35
C MET A 80 -6.24 10.20 1.03
N TYR A 81 -5.55 9.18 0.51
CA TYR A 81 -6.13 7.86 0.24
C TYR A 81 -6.81 7.30 1.49
N LEU A 82 -6.11 7.32 2.62
CA LEU A 82 -6.66 6.85 3.89
C LEU A 82 -7.86 7.69 4.35
N SER A 83 -7.80 9.02 4.21
CA SER A 83 -8.90 9.89 4.62
C SER A 83 -10.18 9.68 3.81
N ILE A 84 -10.05 9.33 2.52
CA ILE A 84 -11.19 9.08 1.61
C ILE A 84 -11.71 7.64 1.75
N ASN A 85 -10.83 6.70 2.12
CA ASN A 85 -11.13 5.28 2.26
C ASN A 85 -10.87 4.76 3.70
N PRO A 86 -11.49 5.35 4.74
CA PRO A 86 -11.22 4.99 6.12
C PRO A 86 -11.82 3.63 6.53
N ASN A 87 -12.72 3.09 5.70
CA ASN A 87 -13.45 1.86 6.00
C ASN A 87 -12.78 0.66 5.32
N GLY A 88 -12.38 -0.31 6.13
CA GLY A 88 -11.69 -1.53 5.69
C GLY A 88 -10.18 -1.46 5.92
N TYR A 89 -9.54 -2.63 5.90
CA TYR A 89 -8.11 -2.77 6.20
C TYR A 89 -7.19 -2.21 5.11
N ARG A 90 -7.62 -2.24 3.83
CA ARG A 90 -6.75 -2.07 2.65
C ARG A 90 -6.00 -0.73 2.63
N ALA A 91 -6.68 0.38 2.91
CA ALA A 91 -6.02 1.68 2.93
C ALA A 91 -4.99 1.80 4.07
N PHE A 92 -5.31 1.26 5.25
CA PHE A 92 -4.37 1.21 6.38
C PHE A 92 -3.15 0.33 6.06
N GLU A 93 -3.38 -0.86 5.50
CA GLU A 93 -2.32 -1.78 5.09
C GLU A 93 -1.39 -1.14 4.06
N TYR A 94 -1.97 -0.52 3.01
CA TYR A 94 -1.19 0.15 1.97
C TYR A 94 -0.35 1.30 2.53
N VAL A 95 -0.92 2.14 3.39
CA VAL A 95 -0.17 3.23 4.03
C VAL A 95 0.89 2.67 4.98
N GLY A 96 0.62 1.58 5.68
CA GLY A 96 1.62 0.86 6.46
C GLY A 96 2.78 0.36 5.60
N GLN A 97 2.49 -0.22 4.44
CA GLN A 97 3.50 -0.65 3.47
C GLN A 97 4.29 0.55 2.91
N PHE A 98 3.62 1.66 2.60
CA PHE A 98 4.26 2.89 2.16
C PHE A 98 5.32 3.37 3.17
N TYR A 99 4.96 3.50 4.45
CA TYR A 99 5.91 3.90 5.47
C TYR A 99 7.02 2.87 5.70
N ARG A 100 6.72 1.58 5.59
CA ARG A 100 7.71 0.51 5.75
C ARG A 100 8.77 0.52 4.65
N ILE A 101 8.36 0.69 3.38
CA ILE A 101 9.22 0.47 2.20
C ILE A 101 9.73 1.79 1.65
N MET A 102 8.87 2.77 1.51
CA MET A 102 9.16 4.01 0.79
C MET A 102 9.75 5.08 1.71
N MET A 103 9.19 5.26 2.91
CA MET A 103 9.66 6.23 3.89
C MET A 103 10.65 5.65 4.90
N VAL A 104 10.75 4.31 4.99
CA VAL A 104 11.58 3.58 5.95
C VAL A 104 11.29 4.00 7.41
N ASP A 105 10.05 4.38 7.69
CA ASP A 105 9.57 4.69 9.04
C ASP A 105 8.79 3.52 9.63
N GLU A 106 9.52 2.65 10.36
CA GLU A 106 8.93 1.46 10.97
C GLU A 106 7.92 1.77 12.07
N ARG A 107 8.03 2.91 12.75
CA ARG A 107 7.08 3.29 13.80
C ARG A 107 5.72 3.62 13.22
N LEU A 108 5.69 4.41 12.16
CA LEU A 108 4.45 4.72 11.45
C LEU A 108 3.91 3.47 10.75
N ALA A 109 4.76 2.66 10.12
CA ALA A 109 4.34 1.41 9.51
C ALA A 109 3.61 0.49 10.50
N ILE A 110 4.18 0.27 11.70
CA ILE A 110 3.55 -0.53 12.77
C ILE A 110 2.17 0.03 13.11
N ARG A 111 2.04 1.34 13.36
CA ARG A 111 0.76 1.96 13.71
C ARG A 111 -0.32 1.73 12.65
N TYR A 112 0.04 1.81 11.39
CA TYR A 112 -0.92 1.60 10.30
C TYR A 112 -1.28 0.12 10.13
N TYR A 113 -0.33 -0.82 10.25
CA TYR A 113 -0.64 -2.24 10.26
C TYR A 113 -1.51 -2.66 11.45
N GLU A 114 -1.22 -2.14 12.66
CA GLU A 114 -2.08 -2.35 13.84
C GLU A 114 -3.51 -1.84 13.59
N SER A 115 -3.64 -0.70 12.90
CA SER A 115 -4.95 -0.15 12.53
C SER A 115 -5.66 -1.03 11.49
N ALA A 116 -4.93 -1.57 10.50
CA ALA A 116 -5.47 -2.51 9.52
C ALA A 116 -6.03 -3.78 10.19
N LEU A 117 -5.34 -4.31 11.21
CA LEU A 117 -5.75 -5.53 11.92
C LEU A 117 -7.00 -5.38 12.80
N ARG A 118 -7.51 -4.17 13.01
CA ARG A 118 -8.83 -3.95 13.65
C ARG A 118 -9.98 -4.42 12.75
N TRP A 119 -9.75 -4.56 11.46
CA TRP A 119 -10.73 -5.03 10.49
C TRP A 119 -10.71 -6.55 10.40
N LYS A 120 -11.91 -7.16 10.45
CA LYS A 120 -12.05 -8.63 10.45
C LYS A 120 -11.63 -9.28 9.14
N ASP A 121 -11.66 -8.55 8.05
CA ASP A 121 -11.30 -8.98 6.70
C ASP A 121 -9.82 -8.74 6.35
N ALA A 122 -9.02 -8.21 7.29
CA ALA A 122 -7.58 -8.08 7.09
C ALA A 122 -6.93 -9.47 6.89
N PRO A 123 -6.12 -9.67 5.84
CA PRO A 123 -5.54 -10.97 5.51
C PRO A 123 -4.41 -11.37 6.46
N GLU A 124 -4.03 -12.64 6.43
CA GLU A 124 -2.89 -13.17 7.21
C GLU A 124 -1.56 -12.48 6.91
N THR A 125 -1.37 -12.00 5.66
CA THR A 125 -0.16 -11.28 5.22
C THR A 125 0.06 -9.97 5.98
N THR A 126 -1.02 -9.31 6.44
CA THR A 126 -0.93 -8.13 7.30
C THR A 126 -0.29 -8.46 8.65
N PHE A 127 -0.65 -9.61 9.23
CA PHE A 127 -0.02 -10.11 10.47
C PHE A 127 1.45 -10.46 10.25
N HIS A 128 1.79 -11.07 9.11
CA HIS A 128 3.18 -11.41 8.76
C HIS A 128 4.04 -10.15 8.69
N SER A 129 3.54 -9.11 8.02
CA SER A 129 4.21 -7.81 7.91
C SER A 129 4.46 -7.18 9.28
N LEU A 130 3.45 -7.19 10.14
CA LEU A 130 3.55 -6.64 11.50
C LEU A 130 4.48 -7.45 12.40
N THR A 131 4.43 -8.80 12.33
CA THR A 131 5.38 -9.67 13.07
C THR A 131 6.81 -9.36 12.67
N SER A 132 7.09 -9.25 11.37
CA SER A 132 8.42 -8.94 10.86
C SER A 132 8.93 -7.58 11.37
N LEU A 133 8.07 -6.57 11.44
CA LEU A 133 8.42 -5.25 11.95
C LEU A 133 8.72 -5.27 13.46
N TYR A 134 7.92 -5.98 14.26
CA TYR A 134 8.20 -6.15 15.69
C TYR A 134 9.55 -6.83 15.91
N LEU A 135 9.84 -7.91 15.16
CA LEU A 135 11.12 -8.62 15.26
C LEU A 135 12.31 -7.74 14.86
N LYS A 136 12.17 -6.97 13.78
CA LYS A 136 13.21 -6.03 13.34
C LYS A 136 13.53 -4.99 14.41
N ARG A 137 12.54 -4.60 15.21
CA ARG A 137 12.71 -3.69 16.34
C ARG A 137 13.09 -4.37 17.66
N GLY A 138 13.33 -5.66 17.67
CA GLY A 138 13.65 -6.44 18.87
C GLY A 138 12.47 -6.68 19.81
N ASP A 139 11.24 -6.35 19.38
CA ASP A 139 10.04 -6.52 20.21
C ASP A 139 9.48 -7.94 20.10
N LYS A 140 10.19 -8.87 20.71
CA LYS A 140 9.83 -10.29 20.72
C LYS A 140 8.45 -10.53 21.37
N ILE A 141 8.10 -9.74 22.39
CA ILE A 141 6.83 -9.92 23.12
C ILE A 141 5.65 -9.62 22.20
N ARG A 142 5.66 -8.46 21.52
CA ARG A 142 4.59 -8.11 20.58
C ARG A 142 4.57 -9.03 19.36
N ALA A 143 5.72 -9.49 18.87
CA ALA A 143 5.78 -10.48 17.78
C ALA A 143 5.08 -11.79 18.15
N ILE A 144 5.34 -12.33 19.35
CA ILE A 144 4.67 -13.53 19.87
C ILE A 144 3.16 -13.31 20.00
N GLY A 145 2.76 -12.18 20.59
CA GLY A 145 1.35 -11.80 20.72
C GLY A 145 0.63 -11.75 19.38
N ASN A 146 1.26 -11.14 18.38
CA ASN A 146 0.71 -11.02 17.04
C ASN A 146 0.59 -12.39 16.34
N CYS A 147 1.59 -13.29 16.47
CA CYS A 147 1.48 -14.66 15.95
C CYS A 147 0.33 -15.43 16.59
N ARG A 148 0.15 -15.32 17.91
CA ARG A 148 -0.97 -15.97 18.60
C ARG A 148 -2.33 -15.44 18.14
N PHE A 149 -2.43 -14.11 17.91
CA PHE A 149 -3.66 -13.51 17.42
C PHE A 149 -3.93 -13.89 15.95
N ASN A 150 -2.89 -13.96 15.12
CA ASN A 150 -2.99 -14.50 13.76
C ASN A 150 -3.57 -15.93 13.78
N LEU A 151 -3.01 -16.83 14.58
CA LEU A 151 -3.49 -18.24 14.66
C LEU A 151 -4.91 -18.39 15.19
N LYS A 152 -5.44 -17.44 15.97
CA LYS A 152 -6.86 -17.42 16.33
C LYS A 152 -7.77 -17.14 15.12
N ARG A 153 -7.32 -16.35 14.16
CA ARG A 153 -8.07 -16.00 12.94
C ARG A 153 -7.80 -16.97 11.80
N PHE A 154 -6.55 -17.42 11.67
CA PHE A 154 -6.03 -18.29 10.62
C PHE A 154 -5.29 -19.48 11.25
N PRO A 155 -6.03 -20.50 11.76
CA PRO A 155 -5.43 -21.60 12.55
C PRO A 155 -4.39 -22.42 11.79
N ASN A 156 -4.42 -22.37 10.47
CA ASN A 156 -3.53 -23.15 9.61
C ASN A 156 -2.36 -22.34 9.02
N ASP A 157 -2.18 -21.07 9.40
CA ASP A 157 -1.10 -20.24 8.89
C ASP A 157 0.29 -20.83 9.25
N PRO A 158 1.07 -21.30 8.25
CA PRO A 158 2.35 -21.95 8.49
C PRO A 158 3.42 -20.96 8.98
N TYR A 159 3.36 -19.71 8.53
CA TYR A 159 4.29 -18.66 8.95
C TYR A 159 4.14 -18.39 10.45
N ALA A 160 2.93 -18.17 10.93
CA ALA A 160 2.69 -17.88 12.34
C ALA A 160 3.04 -19.06 13.24
N LYS A 161 2.75 -20.32 12.82
CA LYS A 161 3.17 -21.54 13.54
C LYS A 161 4.68 -21.63 13.65
N SER A 162 5.38 -21.43 12.54
CA SER A 162 6.84 -21.49 12.49
C SER A 162 7.50 -20.43 13.37
N LYS A 163 7.03 -19.16 13.23
CA LYS A 163 7.55 -18.04 14.02
C LYS A 163 7.27 -18.19 15.51
N LEU A 164 6.09 -18.63 15.88
CA LEU A 164 5.77 -18.86 17.28
C LEU A 164 6.68 -19.92 17.91
N LYS A 165 6.91 -21.04 17.20
CA LYS A 165 7.84 -22.10 17.65
C LYS A 165 9.28 -21.59 17.80
N GLU A 166 9.75 -20.76 16.87
CA GLU A 166 11.08 -20.14 16.92
C GLU A 166 11.23 -19.20 18.13
N LEU A 167 10.21 -18.37 18.37
CA LEU A 167 10.27 -17.32 19.38
C LEU A 167 9.99 -17.81 20.81
N THR A 168 9.45 -19.01 20.99
CA THR A 168 9.12 -19.57 22.32
C THR A 168 10.10 -20.66 22.78
N LYS A 169 11.16 -20.89 22.01
CA LYS A 169 12.33 -21.67 22.46
C LYS A 169 13.24 -20.80 23.33
#